data_fea8b65d32934960d0836191843b47cb
#
_entry.id   fea8b65d32934960d0836191843b47cb
#
_cell.length_a   1.000
_cell.length_b   1.000
_cell.length_c   1.000
_cell.angle_alpha   90.00
_cell.angle_beta   90.00
_cell.angle_gamma   90.00
#
_symmetry.space_group_name_H-M   'P 1'
#
loop_
_entity.id
_entity.type
_entity.pdbx_description
1 polymer ?
#
loop_
_entity_poly.entity_id
_entity_poly.type
_entity_poly.pdbx_seq_one_letter_code
_entity_poly.pdbx_strand_id
1 'polypeptide(L)'
;MKLALVGYGYWGKKCFETVAHIPGVSVNYLVSSQELTGKKFAAVQIIRNWRELFNVSDLAGVIIAAPSDMHYLIAKECIIRNIPVFIEKPMTITSKESKDLVKLAIKYQSKVVVDHILLFSPAFKAFKKYIQINIKKLKKIDMFSGKWKPYPFHISVLFEWAPHEIAMNYDIFQTDIKIKSLNQTTRQFKDTYGQHITLKGSVNNIPLSFNWSNLRKKPIRKIIAKFDDGELVFNDKVENKVTFKDQNGCANNISYVNKAPLTIAIETFKKTIGQSEVNYKDVELGNYVIKSLEKVKNEFN
;
A
#
# COMPACT_ATOMS: atom_id res chain seq x y z
N MET A 1 16.70 -0.34 18.09
CA MET A 1 15.28 -0.76 18.26
C MET A 1 15.17 -2.18 17.75
N LYS A 2 14.70 -3.11 18.59
CA LYS A 2 14.47 -4.50 18.21
C LYS A 2 13.06 -4.67 17.65
N LEU A 3 12.94 -5.08 16.41
CA LEU A 3 11.67 -5.31 15.74
C LEU A 3 11.39 -6.80 15.60
N ALA A 4 10.10 -7.14 15.56
CA ALA A 4 9.65 -8.41 15.06
C ALA A 4 9.15 -8.28 13.61
N LEU A 5 9.39 -9.31 12.82
CA LEU A 5 8.81 -9.47 11.49
C LEU A 5 7.93 -10.74 11.48
N VAL A 6 6.67 -10.59 11.17
CA VAL A 6 5.72 -11.71 11.05
C VAL A 6 5.48 -12.00 9.58
N GLY A 7 5.91 -13.18 9.14
CA GLY A 7 5.86 -13.62 7.74
C GLY A 7 7.18 -13.38 6.99
N TYR A 8 7.68 -14.43 6.34
CA TYR A 8 8.91 -14.40 5.55
C TYR A 8 8.68 -14.82 4.10
N GLY A 9 7.52 -14.36 3.56
CA GLY A 9 7.19 -14.45 2.14
C GLY A 9 7.94 -13.42 1.29
N TYR A 10 7.44 -13.13 0.10
CA TYR A 10 8.08 -12.18 -0.83
C TYR A 10 8.30 -10.78 -0.22
N TRP A 11 7.27 -10.20 0.42
CA TRP A 11 7.38 -8.89 1.07
C TRP A 11 8.16 -8.95 2.38
N GLY A 12 7.94 -9.97 3.20
CA GLY A 12 8.71 -10.14 4.44
C GLY A 12 10.21 -10.21 4.20
N LYS A 13 10.67 -10.89 3.13
CA LYS A 13 12.09 -10.89 2.72
C LYS A 13 12.58 -9.48 2.41
N LYS A 14 11.80 -8.70 1.66
CA LYS A 14 12.16 -7.29 1.34
C LYS A 14 12.21 -6.41 2.59
N CYS A 15 11.23 -6.55 3.50
CA CYS A 15 11.24 -5.83 4.77
C CYS A 15 12.48 -6.19 5.59
N PHE A 16 12.79 -7.47 5.70
CA PHE A 16 13.97 -7.96 6.43
C PHE A 16 15.27 -7.36 5.89
N GLU A 17 15.46 -7.43 4.56
CA GLU A 17 16.62 -6.87 3.88
C GLU A 17 16.68 -5.35 4.00
N THR A 18 15.56 -4.66 3.91
CA THR A 18 15.50 -3.20 4.05
C THR A 18 15.86 -2.76 5.47
N VAL A 19 15.29 -3.42 6.49
CA VAL A 19 15.62 -3.11 7.90
C VAL A 19 17.11 -3.24 8.19
N ALA A 20 17.78 -4.23 7.61
CA ALA A 20 19.21 -4.45 7.80
C ALA A 20 20.09 -3.27 7.34
N HIS A 21 19.58 -2.39 6.46
CA HIS A 21 20.29 -1.21 5.95
C HIS A 21 19.86 0.10 6.65
N ILE A 22 18.96 0.06 7.65
CA ILE A 22 18.53 1.26 8.37
C ILE A 22 19.23 1.32 9.74
N PRO A 23 20.06 2.35 10.00
CA PRO A 23 20.77 2.46 11.27
C PRO A 23 19.83 2.48 12.48
N GLY A 24 20.23 1.79 13.56
CA GLY A 24 19.53 1.82 14.84
C GLY A 24 18.23 1.02 14.92
N VAL A 25 17.92 0.18 13.93
CA VAL A 25 16.86 -0.82 13.95
C VAL A 25 17.38 -2.17 13.47
N SER A 26 16.82 -3.25 13.97
CA SER A 26 17.14 -4.63 13.55
C SER A 26 15.91 -5.53 13.69
N VAL A 27 15.79 -6.52 12.83
CA VAL A 27 14.84 -7.63 13.04
C VAL A 27 15.51 -8.64 13.96
N ASN A 28 15.06 -8.71 15.20
CA ASN A 28 15.56 -9.64 16.20
C ASN A 28 14.65 -10.87 16.37
N TYR A 29 13.39 -10.73 16.01
CA TYR A 29 12.38 -11.79 16.10
C TYR A 29 11.74 -11.99 14.73
N LEU A 30 11.78 -13.20 14.21
CA LEU A 30 11.19 -13.53 12.91
C LEU A 30 10.22 -14.68 13.05
N VAL A 31 8.95 -14.39 12.81
CA VAL A 31 7.90 -15.43 12.82
C VAL A 31 7.77 -16.03 11.42
N SER A 32 8.05 -17.30 11.31
CA SER A 32 7.97 -18.05 10.06
C SER A 32 7.74 -19.54 10.29
N SER A 33 6.92 -20.15 9.44
CA SER A 33 6.79 -21.61 9.37
C SER A 33 7.93 -22.29 8.60
N GLN A 34 8.72 -21.50 7.84
CA GLN A 34 9.84 -22.02 7.05
C GLN A 34 11.05 -22.30 7.94
N GLU A 35 11.83 -23.31 7.61
CA GLU A 35 13.17 -23.49 8.16
C GLU A 35 14.10 -22.43 7.54
N LEU A 36 14.69 -21.62 8.40
CA LEU A 36 15.53 -20.50 8.01
C LEU A 36 16.93 -20.73 8.58
N THR A 37 17.90 -20.88 7.71
CA THR A 37 19.29 -21.14 8.04
C THR A 37 20.21 -20.13 7.36
N GLY A 38 21.46 -20.06 7.84
CA GLY A 38 22.50 -19.21 7.26
C GLY A 38 22.84 -17.98 8.11
N LYS A 39 23.99 -17.37 7.81
CA LYS A 39 24.62 -16.29 8.59
C LYS A 39 23.71 -15.09 8.85
N LYS A 40 22.81 -14.75 7.93
CA LYS A 40 21.90 -13.60 8.06
C LYS A 40 20.86 -13.76 9.18
N PHE A 41 20.63 -14.98 9.67
CA PHE A 41 19.73 -15.26 10.78
C PHE A 41 20.43 -15.55 12.11
N ALA A 42 21.77 -15.49 12.16
CA ALA A 42 22.55 -15.85 13.36
C ALA A 42 22.17 -15.05 14.62
N ALA A 43 21.75 -13.78 14.42
CA ALA A 43 21.30 -12.90 15.51
C ALA A 43 19.77 -12.74 15.59
N VAL A 44 19.01 -13.63 14.93
CA VAL A 44 17.56 -13.56 14.82
C VAL A 44 16.93 -14.77 15.52
N GLN A 45 16.09 -14.52 16.49
CA GLN A 45 15.28 -15.58 17.11
C GLN A 45 14.13 -15.94 16.16
N ILE A 46 14.10 -17.18 15.69
CA ILE A 46 13.02 -17.72 14.86
C ILE A 46 11.90 -18.23 15.77
N ILE A 47 10.70 -17.71 15.56
CA ILE A 47 9.50 -18.02 16.32
C ILE A 47 8.51 -18.72 15.39
N ARG A 48 7.86 -19.77 15.87
CA ARG A 48 6.89 -20.54 15.07
C ARG A 48 5.45 -20.03 15.23
N ASN A 49 5.10 -19.57 16.39
CA ASN A 49 3.79 -19.02 16.71
C ASN A 49 3.90 -17.52 17.04
N TRP A 50 3.28 -16.67 16.25
CA TRP A 50 3.33 -15.21 16.44
C TRP A 50 2.88 -14.74 17.83
N ARG A 51 2.06 -15.52 18.53
CA ARG A 51 1.61 -15.19 19.89
C ARG A 51 2.75 -15.17 20.90
N GLU A 52 3.81 -15.93 20.65
CA GLU A 52 5.02 -15.96 21.50
C GLU A 52 5.79 -14.63 21.48
N LEU A 53 5.55 -13.75 20.47
CA LEU A 53 6.13 -12.40 20.44
C LEU A 53 5.76 -11.56 21.67
N PHE A 54 4.63 -11.83 22.31
CA PHE A 54 4.19 -11.08 23.48
C PHE A 54 4.85 -11.50 24.78
N ASN A 55 5.69 -12.52 24.74
CA ASN A 55 6.51 -12.96 25.87
C ASN A 55 7.90 -12.33 25.88
N VAL A 56 8.27 -11.55 24.84
CA VAL A 56 9.55 -10.87 24.78
C VAL A 56 9.45 -9.45 25.35
N SER A 57 10.41 -9.05 26.20
CA SER A 57 10.34 -7.80 26.97
C SER A 57 10.86 -6.55 26.23
N ASP A 58 11.63 -6.73 25.15
CA ASP A 58 12.36 -5.64 24.48
C ASP A 58 11.87 -5.36 23.04
N LEU A 59 10.65 -5.75 22.74
CA LEU A 59 10.02 -5.57 21.44
C LEU A 59 9.57 -4.12 21.24
N ALA A 60 10.26 -3.40 20.34
CA ALA A 60 9.96 -2.01 20.05
C ALA A 60 8.82 -1.82 19.02
N GLY A 61 8.55 -2.82 18.19
CA GLY A 61 7.48 -2.79 17.21
C GLY A 61 7.43 -4.05 16.34
N VAL A 62 6.33 -4.22 15.62
CA VAL A 62 6.05 -5.40 14.79
C VAL A 62 5.81 -4.99 13.35
N ILE A 63 6.50 -5.63 12.41
CA ILE A 63 6.21 -5.56 10.96
C ILE A 63 5.38 -6.78 10.60
N ILE A 64 4.19 -6.58 10.06
CA ILE A 64 3.25 -7.63 9.66
C ILE A 64 3.26 -7.76 8.14
N ALA A 65 3.92 -8.80 7.64
CA ALA A 65 4.00 -9.19 6.23
C ALA A 65 3.52 -10.65 6.03
N ALA A 66 2.61 -11.08 6.88
CA ALA A 66 1.92 -12.36 6.85
C ALA A 66 0.86 -12.40 5.72
N PRO A 67 0.17 -13.51 5.46
CA PRO A 67 -1.04 -13.52 4.64
C PRO A 67 -2.10 -12.55 5.18
N SER A 68 -2.84 -11.91 4.27
CA SER A 68 -3.72 -10.78 4.61
C SER A 68 -4.88 -11.13 5.56
N ASP A 69 -5.29 -12.38 5.61
CA ASP A 69 -6.27 -12.92 6.57
C ASP A 69 -5.76 -12.93 8.02
N MET A 70 -4.45 -12.90 8.20
CA MET A 70 -3.81 -12.84 9.52
C MET A 70 -3.56 -11.40 10.01
N HIS A 71 -3.60 -10.40 9.12
CA HIS A 71 -3.25 -9.01 9.46
C HIS A 71 -4.06 -8.47 10.62
N TYR A 72 -5.39 -8.62 10.57
CA TYR A 72 -6.29 -8.15 11.62
C TYR A 72 -5.96 -8.77 13.00
N LEU A 73 -5.82 -10.08 13.04
CA LEU A 73 -5.59 -10.78 14.33
C LEU A 73 -4.28 -10.35 14.99
N ILE A 74 -3.20 -10.27 14.20
CA ILE A 74 -1.88 -9.89 14.72
C ILE A 74 -1.85 -8.42 15.10
N ALA A 75 -2.37 -7.55 14.24
CA ALA A 75 -2.41 -6.11 14.50
C ALA A 75 -3.25 -5.77 15.74
N LYS A 76 -4.41 -6.41 15.90
CA LYS A 76 -5.28 -6.24 17.06
C LYS A 76 -4.55 -6.54 18.37
N GLU A 77 -3.86 -7.67 18.44
CA GLU A 77 -3.11 -8.07 19.63
C GLU A 77 -1.94 -7.10 19.94
N CYS A 78 -1.25 -6.61 18.91
CA CYS A 78 -0.23 -5.58 19.10
C CYS A 78 -0.82 -4.27 19.60
N ILE A 79 -1.89 -3.79 18.98
CA ILE A 79 -2.55 -2.53 19.31
C ILE A 79 -3.06 -2.53 20.76
N ILE A 80 -3.71 -3.60 21.22
CA ILE A 80 -4.23 -3.74 22.58
C ILE A 80 -3.09 -3.67 23.63
N ARG A 81 -1.91 -4.16 23.26
CA ARG A 81 -0.70 -4.12 24.11
C ARG A 81 0.14 -2.85 23.92
N ASN A 82 -0.37 -1.88 23.14
CA ASN A 82 0.33 -0.65 22.79
C ASN A 82 1.71 -0.89 22.15
N ILE A 83 1.85 -2.00 21.38
CA ILE A 83 3.04 -2.30 20.60
C ILE A 83 2.85 -1.66 19.22
N PRO A 84 3.74 -0.75 18.77
CA PRO A 84 3.68 -0.15 17.44
C PRO A 84 3.69 -1.18 16.32
N VAL A 85 2.85 -0.98 15.29
CA VAL A 85 2.75 -1.91 14.18
C VAL A 85 2.92 -1.25 12.82
N PHE A 86 3.59 -1.94 11.92
CA PHE A 86 3.66 -1.67 10.50
C PHE A 86 2.94 -2.81 9.78
N ILE A 87 1.89 -2.52 9.02
CA ILE A 87 1.01 -3.52 8.42
C ILE A 87 1.10 -3.43 6.90
N GLU A 88 1.43 -4.53 6.24
CA GLU A 88 1.32 -4.65 4.79
C GLU A 88 -0.12 -4.47 4.31
N LYS A 89 -0.26 -3.95 3.07
CA LYS A 89 -1.57 -3.86 2.43
C LYS A 89 -2.07 -5.26 1.96
N PRO A 90 -3.38 -5.49 1.92
CA PRO A 90 -4.44 -4.68 2.51
C PRO A 90 -4.40 -4.75 4.04
N MET A 91 -4.74 -3.65 4.72
CA MET A 91 -4.68 -3.60 6.19
C MET A 91 -5.50 -4.72 6.85
N THR A 92 -6.66 -5.01 6.28
CA THR A 92 -7.56 -6.11 6.67
C THR A 92 -8.31 -6.61 5.43
N ILE A 93 -9.08 -7.68 5.55
CA ILE A 93 -9.93 -8.17 4.44
C ILE A 93 -11.37 -7.66 4.49
N THR A 94 -11.84 -7.14 5.61
CA THR A 94 -13.19 -6.60 5.77
C THR A 94 -13.19 -5.20 6.38
N SER A 95 -14.21 -4.39 6.04
CA SER A 95 -14.39 -3.05 6.61
C SER A 95 -14.77 -3.09 8.09
N LYS A 96 -15.38 -4.17 8.56
CA LYS A 96 -15.65 -4.41 9.98
C LYS A 96 -14.35 -4.50 10.77
N GLU A 97 -13.41 -5.29 10.28
CA GLU A 97 -12.08 -5.44 10.90
C GLU A 97 -11.28 -4.13 10.86
N SER A 98 -11.26 -3.44 9.70
CA SER A 98 -10.52 -2.20 9.58
C SER A 98 -11.08 -1.10 10.49
N LYS A 99 -12.40 -1.01 10.64
CA LYS A 99 -13.06 -0.11 11.57
C LYS A 99 -12.75 -0.45 13.04
N ASP A 100 -12.64 -1.74 13.37
CA ASP A 100 -12.26 -2.18 14.71
C ASP A 100 -10.81 -1.77 15.02
N LEU A 101 -9.86 -1.98 14.09
CA LEU A 101 -8.47 -1.53 14.29
C LEU A 101 -8.36 -0.02 14.52
N VAL A 102 -9.13 0.81 13.79
CA VAL A 102 -9.15 2.27 14.04
C VAL A 102 -9.61 2.58 15.46
N LYS A 103 -10.73 1.97 15.89
CA LYS A 103 -11.25 2.17 17.25
C LYS A 103 -10.25 1.76 18.33
N LEU A 104 -9.61 0.60 18.13
CA LEU A 104 -8.61 0.10 19.06
C LEU A 104 -7.35 0.97 19.08
N ALA A 105 -6.86 1.43 17.93
CA ALA A 105 -5.72 2.31 17.84
C ALA A 105 -5.95 3.62 18.61
N ILE A 106 -7.13 4.21 18.47
CA ILE A 106 -7.53 5.42 19.23
C ILE A 106 -7.64 5.10 20.71
N LYS A 107 -8.34 4.03 21.08
CA LYS A 107 -8.58 3.63 22.49
C LYS A 107 -7.29 3.38 23.27
N TYR A 108 -6.34 2.68 22.63
CA TYR A 108 -5.07 2.29 23.26
C TYR A 108 -3.92 3.25 22.93
N GLN A 109 -4.18 4.35 22.20
CA GLN A 109 -3.17 5.30 21.74
C GLN A 109 -1.99 4.60 21.02
N SER A 110 -2.31 3.57 20.25
CA SER A 110 -1.32 2.73 19.59
C SER A 110 -0.91 3.28 18.23
N LYS A 111 0.36 3.15 17.90
CA LYS A 111 0.98 3.64 16.68
C LYS A 111 0.83 2.60 15.57
N VAL A 112 0.15 2.98 14.50
CA VAL A 112 -0.11 2.10 13.35
C VAL A 112 0.35 2.80 12.08
N VAL A 113 1.20 2.13 11.31
CA VAL A 113 1.58 2.52 9.95
C VAL A 113 1.08 1.45 9.00
N VAL A 114 0.39 1.84 7.94
CA VAL A 114 -0.07 0.91 6.88
C VAL A 114 0.78 1.11 5.65
N ASP A 115 1.35 0.03 5.11
CA ASP A 115 2.23 0.10 3.94
C ASP A 115 1.48 0.32 2.62
N HIS A 116 0.92 1.50 2.47
CA HIS A 116 0.55 2.00 1.17
C HIS A 116 1.81 2.47 0.44
N ILE A 117 2.69 1.53 0.06
CA ILE A 117 4.07 1.73 -0.41
C ILE A 117 4.27 2.91 -1.37
N LEU A 118 3.30 3.18 -2.26
CA LEU A 118 3.40 4.27 -3.24
C LEU A 118 3.26 5.66 -2.61
N LEU A 119 2.63 5.80 -1.47
CA LEU A 119 2.55 7.07 -0.75
C LEU A 119 3.91 7.48 -0.14
N PHE A 120 4.78 6.50 0.08
CA PHE A 120 6.17 6.74 0.48
C PHE A 120 7.09 7.05 -0.72
N SER A 121 6.62 6.90 -1.96
CA SER A 121 7.41 7.18 -3.17
C SER A 121 7.68 8.68 -3.35
N PRO A 122 8.95 9.12 -3.39
CA PRO A 122 9.28 10.52 -3.69
C PRO A 122 8.76 10.97 -5.05
N ALA A 123 8.78 10.09 -6.04
CA ALA A 123 8.21 10.36 -7.36
C ALA A 123 6.70 10.61 -7.29
N PHE A 124 5.96 9.80 -6.54
CA PHE A 124 4.52 10.05 -6.35
C PHE A 124 4.27 11.35 -5.58
N LYS A 125 5.07 11.66 -4.57
CA LYS A 125 4.97 12.95 -3.84
C LYS A 125 5.20 14.15 -4.77
N ALA A 126 6.16 14.06 -5.68
CA ALA A 126 6.39 15.11 -6.70
C ALA A 126 5.20 15.23 -7.67
N PHE A 127 4.67 14.11 -8.15
CA PHE A 127 3.46 14.05 -8.97
C PHE A 127 2.25 14.68 -8.25
N LYS A 128 1.99 14.31 -7.01
CA LYS A 128 0.92 14.88 -6.17
C LYS A 128 1.08 16.39 -6.01
N LYS A 129 2.29 16.85 -5.66
CA LYS A 129 2.59 18.28 -5.47
C LYS A 129 2.28 19.09 -6.74
N TYR A 130 2.65 18.57 -7.92
CA TYR A 130 2.34 19.23 -9.18
C TYR A 130 0.83 19.36 -9.41
N ILE A 131 0.07 18.28 -9.16
CA ILE A 131 -1.40 18.31 -9.26
C ILE A 131 -1.98 19.36 -8.32
N GLN A 132 -1.56 19.38 -7.06
CA GLN A 132 -2.09 20.31 -6.05
C GLN A 132 -1.86 21.78 -6.41
N ILE A 133 -0.68 22.10 -6.95
CA ILE A 133 -0.36 23.47 -7.42
C ILE A 133 -1.23 23.85 -8.63
N ASN A 134 -1.50 22.89 -9.53
CA ASN A 134 -2.21 23.14 -10.78
C ASN A 134 -3.65 22.61 -10.79
N ILE A 135 -4.25 22.40 -9.61
CA ILE A 135 -5.55 21.72 -9.45
C ILE A 135 -6.68 22.37 -10.27
N LYS A 136 -6.68 23.69 -10.42
CA LYS A 136 -7.69 24.44 -11.18
C LYS A 136 -7.67 24.13 -12.69
N LYS A 137 -6.52 23.71 -13.23
CA LYS A 137 -6.34 23.33 -14.64
C LYS A 137 -6.59 21.84 -14.88
N LEU A 138 -6.74 21.04 -13.82
CA LEU A 138 -6.88 19.59 -13.93
C LEU A 138 -8.25 19.21 -14.51
N LYS A 139 -8.25 18.44 -15.60
CA LYS A 139 -9.45 18.02 -16.34
C LYS A 139 -9.83 16.57 -16.12
N LYS A 140 -8.83 15.70 -15.92
CA LYS A 140 -9.08 14.25 -15.82
C LYS A 140 -7.88 13.54 -15.22
N ILE A 141 -8.15 12.40 -14.56
CA ILE A 141 -7.10 11.44 -14.15
C ILE A 141 -7.46 10.04 -14.63
N ASP A 142 -6.49 9.36 -15.27
CA ASP A 142 -6.58 7.96 -15.64
C ASP A 142 -5.48 7.17 -14.93
N MET A 143 -5.83 6.11 -14.21
CA MET A 143 -4.91 5.24 -13.49
C MET A 143 -4.91 3.82 -14.07
N PHE A 144 -3.73 3.26 -14.28
CA PHE A 144 -3.53 1.95 -14.88
C PHE A 144 -2.58 1.12 -14.04
N SER A 145 -3.00 -0.09 -13.65
CA SER A 145 -2.10 -1.04 -13.02
C SER A 145 -2.39 -2.49 -13.41
N GLY A 146 -1.36 -3.29 -13.36
CA GLY A 146 -1.47 -4.71 -13.63
C GLY A 146 -0.24 -5.30 -14.31
N LYS A 147 -0.26 -6.63 -14.40
CA LYS A 147 0.72 -7.45 -15.12
C LYS A 147 0.09 -8.78 -15.47
N TRP A 148 0.72 -9.56 -16.34
CA TRP A 148 0.30 -10.93 -16.58
C TRP A 148 0.58 -11.80 -15.35
N LYS A 149 -0.48 -12.16 -14.65
CA LYS A 149 -0.46 -13.08 -13.52
C LYS A 149 -1.88 -13.56 -13.22
N PRO A 150 -2.41 -14.52 -13.97
CA PRO A 150 -3.69 -15.15 -13.64
C PRO A 150 -3.65 -15.68 -12.19
N TYR A 151 -4.76 -15.52 -11.46
CA TYR A 151 -4.86 -15.89 -10.06
C TYR A 151 -5.72 -17.14 -9.88
N PRO A 152 -5.53 -17.92 -8.79
CA PRO A 152 -6.54 -18.84 -8.29
C PRO A 152 -7.87 -18.12 -8.05
N PHE A 153 -8.99 -18.82 -8.16
CA PHE A 153 -10.34 -18.23 -8.14
C PHE A 153 -10.70 -17.40 -6.89
N HIS A 154 -10.01 -17.61 -5.77
CA HIS A 154 -10.25 -16.87 -4.53
C HIS A 154 -9.53 -15.51 -4.45
N ILE A 155 -8.65 -15.17 -5.40
CA ILE A 155 -7.89 -13.91 -5.38
C ILE A 155 -8.46 -12.95 -6.43
N SER A 156 -9.04 -11.85 -6.01
CA SER A 156 -9.55 -10.81 -6.92
C SER A 156 -8.48 -9.78 -7.31
N VAL A 157 -8.47 -9.40 -8.58
CA VAL A 157 -7.66 -8.29 -9.11
C VAL A 157 -7.95 -6.98 -8.34
N LEU A 158 -9.19 -6.79 -7.92
CA LEU A 158 -9.60 -5.61 -7.14
C LEU A 158 -8.79 -5.49 -5.84
N PHE A 159 -8.71 -6.56 -5.03
CA PHE A 159 -8.01 -6.53 -3.74
C PHE A 159 -6.48 -6.56 -3.88
N GLU A 160 -5.96 -7.04 -5.00
CA GLU A 160 -4.50 -7.07 -5.22
C GLU A 160 -3.96 -5.72 -5.71
N TRP A 161 -4.66 -5.03 -6.61
CA TRP A 161 -4.16 -3.82 -7.28
C TRP A 161 -4.80 -2.53 -6.76
N ALA A 162 -6.13 -2.48 -6.63
CA ALA A 162 -6.85 -1.27 -6.34
C ALA A 162 -6.49 -0.58 -5.00
N PRO A 163 -6.03 -1.26 -3.93
CA PRO A 163 -5.61 -0.58 -2.70
C PRO A 163 -4.62 0.56 -2.92
N HIS A 164 -3.68 0.38 -3.85
CA HIS A 164 -2.67 1.40 -4.13
C HIS A 164 -3.28 2.65 -4.79
N GLU A 165 -4.07 2.46 -5.85
CA GLU A 165 -4.64 3.57 -6.62
C GLU A 165 -5.72 4.30 -5.83
N ILE A 166 -6.51 3.58 -5.01
CA ILE A 166 -7.49 4.19 -4.10
C ILE A 166 -6.79 5.04 -3.04
N ALA A 167 -5.71 4.51 -2.43
CA ALA A 167 -4.93 5.26 -1.45
C ALA A 167 -4.28 6.51 -2.08
N MET A 168 -3.67 6.38 -3.28
CA MET A 168 -3.08 7.51 -4.00
C MET A 168 -4.11 8.57 -4.36
N ASN A 169 -5.30 8.16 -4.84
CA ASN A 169 -6.38 9.09 -5.16
C ASN A 169 -6.84 9.85 -3.91
N TYR A 170 -7.06 9.12 -2.81
CA TYR A 170 -7.47 9.77 -1.56
C TYR A 170 -6.38 10.71 -1.03
N ASP A 171 -5.11 10.33 -1.14
CA ASP A 171 -4.00 11.20 -0.71
C ASP A 171 -3.92 12.50 -1.53
N ILE A 172 -4.29 12.48 -2.83
CA ILE A 172 -4.33 13.68 -3.66
C ILE A 172 -5.51 14.58 -3.28
N PHE A 173 -6.73 14.03 -3.15
CA PHE A 173 -7.98 14.80 -3.14
C PHE A 173 -8.65 14.89 -1.78
N GLN A 174 -8.33 14.02 -0.82
CA GLN A 174 -8.96 13.91 0.51
C GLN A 174 -10.50 13.83 0.45
N THR A 175 -11.04 13.17 -0.56
CA THR A 175 -12.47 13.13 -0.89
C THR A 175 -12.84 11.78 -1.50
N ASP A 176 -14.09 11.35 -1.28
CA ASP A 176 -14.63 10.11 -1.80
C ASP A 176 -14.80 10.12 -3.32
N ILE A 177 -14.61 8.95 -3.90
CA ILE A 177 -14.88 8.69 -5.31
C ILE A 177 -16.39 8.53 -5.51
N LYS A 178 -16.97 9.35 -6.41
CA LYS A 178 -18.33 9.15 -6.91
C LYS A 178 -18.28 8.19 -8.08
N ILE A 179 -18.69 6.93 -7.87
CA ILE A 179 -18.70 5.91 -8.91
C ILE A 179 -19.82 6.23 -9.90
N LYS A 180 -19.53 6.14 -11.20
CA LYS A 180 -20.49 6.31 -12.31
C LYS A 180 -20.74 5.02 -13.06
N SER A 181 -19.71 4.23 -13.28
CA SER A 181 -19.80 2.93 -13.93
C SER A 181 -18.66 2.01 -13.53
N LEU A 182 -18.97 0.73 -13.52
CA LEU A 182 -18.04 -0.35 -13.22
C LEU A 182 -18.22 -1.45 -14.26
N ASN A 183 -17.15 -1.85 -14.92
CA ASN A 183 -17.15 -2.93 -15.91
C ASN A 183 -16.07 -3.95 -15.56
N GLN A 184 -16.42 -5.21 -15.67
CA GLN A 184 -15.50 -6.32 -15.47
C GLN A 184 -15.57 -7.28 -16.66
N THR A 185 -14.39 -7.70 -17.12
CA THR A 185 -14.28 -8.85 -18.03
C THR A 185 -13.41 -9.91 -17.37
N THR A 186 -13.81 -11.17 -17.49
CA THR A 186 -13.09 -12.30 -16.91
C THR A 186 -12.72 -13.27 -18.00
N ARG A 187 -11.49 -13.79 -17.94
CA ARG A 187 -11.01 -14.88 -18.81
C ARG A 187 -10.59 -16.05 -17.94
N GLN A 188 -11.22 -17.20 -18.16
CA GLN A 188 -10.89 -18.43 -17.46
C GLN A 188 -9.74 -19.16 -18.13
N PHE A 189 -8.86 -19.71 -17.32
CA PHE A 189 -7.83 -20.67 -17.69
C PHE A 189 -8.10 -21.96 -16.90
N LYS A 190 -7.32 -23.02 -17.08
CA LYS A 190 -7.57 -24.32 -16.44
C LYS A 190 -7.88 -24.19 -14.94
N ASP A 191 -6.92 -23.72 -14.16
CA ASP A 191 -7.01 -23.65 -12.69
C ASP A 191 -6.93 -22.21 -12.15
N THR A 192 -6.96 -21.23 -13.04
CA THR A 192 -6.80 -19.81 -12.72
C THR A 192 -7.74 -18.96 -13.58
N TYR A 193 -7.86 -17.71 -13.23
CA TYR A 193 -8.58 -16.73 -14.04
C TYR A 193 -7.86 -15.39 -14.12
N GLY A 194 -8.16 -14.67 -15.16
CA GLY A 194 -7.74 -13.31 -15.36
C GLY A 194 -8.92 -12.36 -15.39
N GLN A 195 -8.71 -11.18 -14.86
CA GLN A 195 -9.72 -10.12 -14.82
C GLN A 195 -9.15 -8.83 -15.40
N HIS A 196 -10.03 -8.09 -16.04
CA HIS A 196 -9.84 -6.67 -16.32
C HIS A 196 -11.03 -5.91 -15.75
N ILE A 197 -10.75 -4.95 -14.85
CA ILE A 197 -11.75 -4.14 -14.17
C ILE A 197 -11.51 -2.69 -14.55
N THR A 198 -12.56 -2.00 -15.03
CA THR A 198 -12.55 -0.56 -15.28
C THR A 198 -13.62 0.10 -14.41
N LEU A 199 -13.19 1.00 -13.53
CA LEU A 199 -14.08 1.89 -12.78
C LEU A 199 -13.96 3.29 -13.38
N LYS A 200 -15.10 3.92 -13.71
CA LYS A 200 -15.19 5.33 -14.07
C LYS A 200 -15.97 6.08 -13.02
N GLY A 201 -15.54 7.27 -12.69
CA GLY A 201 -16.17 8.10 -11.68
C GLY A 201 -15.70 9.54 -11.72
N SER A 202 -15.85 10.22 -10.60
CA SER A 202 -15.33 11.58 -10.42
C SER A 202 -14.95 11.82 -8.96
N VAL A 203 -14.04 12.76 -8.75
CA VAL A 203 -13.67 13.31 -7.46
C VAL A 203 -13.63 14.82 -7.58
N ASN A 204 -14.32 15.57 -6.70
CA ASN A 204 -14.47 17.03 -6.81
C ASN A 204 -14.88 17.49 -8.22
N ASN A 205 -15.79 16.76 -8.89
CA ASN A 205 -16.24 16.94 -10.28
C ASN A 205 -15.15 16.67 -11.36
N ILE A 206 -13.95 16.29 -10.99
CA ILE A 206 -12.89 15.90 -11.93
C ILE A 206 -13.12 14.44 -12.34
N PRO A 207 -13.30 14.13 -13.63
CA PRO A 207 -13.44 12.78 -14.13
C PRO A 207 -12.20 11.94 -13.81
N LEU A 208 -12.43 10.70 -13.37
CA LEU A 208 -11.35 9.75 -13.15
C LEU A 208 -11.71 8.36 -13.67
N SER A 209 -10.67 7.59 -14.01
CA SER A 209 -10.82 6.18 -14.32
C SER A 209 -9.71 5.35 -13.69
N PHE A 210 -10.07 4.13 -13.27
CA PHE A 210 -9.14 3.11 -12.81
C PHE A 210 -9.23 1.92 -13.75
N ASN A 211 -8.08 1.36 -14.11
CA ASN A 211 -7.97 0.21 -14.99
C ASN A 211 -7.03 -0.83 -14.38
N TRP A 212 -7.60 -1.82 -13.72
CA TRP A 212 -6.85 -2.91 -13.07
C TRP A 212 -6.93 -4.18 -13.91
N SER A 213 -5.80 -4.88 -14.09
CA SER A 213 -5.82 -6.12 -14.86
C SER A 213 -4.64 -7.04 -14.54
N ASN A 214 -4.92 -8.33 -14.36
CA ASN A 214 -3.91 -9.36 -14.33
C ASN A 214 -3.72 -10.07 -15.68
N LEU A 215 -4.26 -9.51 -16.76
CA LEU A 215 -4.15 -9.99 -18.15
C LEU A 215 -3.21 -9.15 -19.02
N ARG A 216 -2.45 -8.21 -18.47
CA ARG A 216 -1.56 -7.34 -19.24
C ARG A 216 -0.24 -8.03 -19.56
N LYS A 217 0.08 -8.18 -20.84
CA LYS A 217 1.35 -8.78 -21.30
C LYS A 217 2.58 -8.04 -20.74
N LYS A 218 2.55 -6.69 -20.68
CA LYS A 218 3.61 -5.86 -20.09
C LYS A 218 3.13 -5.29 -18.75
N PRO A 219 3.94 -5.36 -17.69
CA PRO A 219 3.62 -4.72 -16.42
C PRO A 219 3.42 -3.21 -16.61
N ILE A 220 2.36 -2.68 -15.97
CA ILE A 220 2.06 -1.24 -15.95
C ILE A 220 1.72 -0.80 -14.53
N ARG A 221 2.20 0.37 -14.17
CA ARG A 221 1.70 1.19 -13.05
C ARG A 221 1.91 2.64 -13.47
N LYS A 222 0.83 3.25 -13.96
CA LYS A 222 0.87 4.55 -14.61
C LYS A 222 -0.34 5.38 -14.20
N ILE A 223 -0.12 6.67 -13.94
CA ILE A 223 -1.17 7.67 -13.75
C ILE A 223 -0.96 8.76 -14.79
N ILE A 224 -2.04 9.17 -15.44
CA ILE A 224 -2.04 10.28 -16.40
C ILE A 224 -3.01 11.31 -15.87
N ALA A 225 -2.51 12.49 -15.54
CA ALA A 225 -3.31 13.65 -15.18
C ALA A 225 -3.31 14.61 -16.36
N LYS A 226 -4.49 14.90 -16.94
CA LYS A 226 -4.67 15.81 -18.07
C LYS A 226 -5.02 17.20 -17.58
N PHE A 227 -4.33 18.19 -18.10
CA PHE A 227 -4.52 19.61 -17.82
C PHE A 227 -4.90 20.37 -19.09
N ASP A 228 -5.26 21.64 -18.96
CA ASP A 228 -5.53 22.51 -20.12
C ASP A 228 -4.31 22.65 -21.04
N ASP A 229 -3.11 22.58 -20.48
CA ASP A 229 -1.83 22.88 -21.13
C ASP A 229 -0.93 21.64 -21.35
N GLY A 230 -1.42 20.43 -21.03
CA GLY A 230 -0.65 19.20 -21.24
C GLY A 230 -1.05 18.02 -20.37
N GLU A 231 -0.15 17.05 -20.25
CA GLU A 231 -0.33 15.84 -19.46
C GLU A 231 0.83 15.63 -18.48
N LEU A 232 0.52 15.41 -17.21
CA LEU A 232 1.48 14.93 -16.23
C LEU A 232 1.36 13.41 -16.11
N VAL A 233 2.47 12.72 -16.27
CA VAL A 233 2.53 11.25 -16.21
C VAL A 233 3.39 10.81 -15.03
N PHE A 234 2.83 9.98 -14.16
CA PHE A 234 3.58 9.15 -13.24
C PHE A 234 3.65 7.72 -13.80
N ASN A 235 4.85 7.16 -13.94
CA ASN A 235 5.07 5.79 -14.40
C ASN A 235 6.13 5.12 -13.53
N ASP A 236 5.69 4.20 -12.66
CA ASP A 236 6.58 3.50 -11.72
C ASP A 236 7.50 2.45 -12.41
N LYS A 237 7.37 2.23 -13.73
CA LYS A 237 8.11 1.21 -14.48
C LYS A 237 9.26 1.77 -15.32
N VAL A 238 9.52 3.06 -15.22
CA VAL A 238 10.60 3.73 -15.97
C VAL A 238 11.50 4.51 -14.99
N GLU A 239 12.69 4.87 -15.44
CA GLU A 239 13.67 5.61 -14.64
C GLU A 239 13.14 7.00 -14.26
N ASN A 240 12.78 7.80 -15.26
CA ASN A 240 12.18 9.12 -15.07
C ASN A 240 10.67 8.98 -14.83
N LYS A 241 10.30 8.73 -13.57
CA LYS A 241 8.94 8.33 -13.19
C LYS A 241 7.90 9.43 -13.34
N VAL A 242 8.29 10.70 -13.33
CA VAL A 242 7.37 11.83 -13.42
C VAL A 242 7.78 12.74 -14.54
N THR A 243 6.90 12.90 -15.54
CA THR A 243 7.15 13.71 -16.73
C THR A 243 5.91 14.54 -17.05
N PHE A 244 6.08 15.82 -17.29
CA PHE A 244 5.06 16.68 -17.88
C PHE A 244 5.32 16.78 -19.39
N LYS A 245 4.27 16.58 -20.19
CA LYS A 245 4.28 16.78 -21.64
C LYS A 245 3.32 17.92 -21.96
N ASP A 246 3.82 18.98 -22.58
CA ASP A 246 2.98 20.09 -23.04
C ASP A 246 2.16 19.71 -24.29
N GLN A 247 1.33 20.62 -24.75
CA GLN A 247 0.49 20.45 -25.95
C GLN A 247 1.31 20.24 -27.23
N ASN A 248 2.55 20.71 -27.29
CA ASN A 248 3.47 20.55 -28.43
C ASN A 248 4.23 19.22 -28.36
N GLY A 249 4.01 18.41 -27.30
CA GLY A 249 4.69 17.14 -27.09
C GLY A 249 6.08 17.26 -26.44
N CYS A 250 6.50 18.49 -26.06
CA CYS A 250 7.75 18.70 -25.34
C CYS A 250 7.65 18.09 -23.94
N ALA A 251 8.61 17.25 -23.58
CA ALA A 251 8.59 16.48 -22.35
C ALA A 251 9.64 17.01 -21.34
N ASN A 252 9.18 17.38 -20.15
CA ASN A 252 10.02 17.84 -19.05
C ASN A 252 9.90 16.89 -17.86
N ASN A 253 11.03 16.38 -17.38
CA ASN A 253 11.06 15.52 -16.21
C ASN A 253 10.94 16.35 -14.93
N ILE A 254 10.08 15.90 -14.02
CA ILE A 254 9.93 16.50 -12.69
C ILE A 254 10.92 15.82 -11.75
N SER A 255 11.82 16.59 -11.15
CA SER A 255 12.83 16.07 -10.23
C SER A 255 12.25 15.63 -8.90
N TYR A 256 12.84 14.58 -8.31
CA TYR A 256 12.53 14.05 -6.98
C TYR A 256 13.76 13.33 -6.42
N VAL A 257 13.78 13.14 -5.11
CA VAL A 257 14.86 12.39 -4.44
C VAL A 257 14.78 10.91 -4.83
N ASN A 258 15.88 10.33 -5.29
CA ASN A 258 15.94 8.91 -5.62
C ASN A 258 16.19 8.07 -4.34
N LYS A 259 15.11 7.70 -3.64
CA LYS A 259 15.15 6.84 -2.47
C LYS A 259 14.04 5.79 -2.56
N ALA A 260 14.37 4.55 -2.20
CA ALA A 260 13.41 3.44 -2.28
C ALA A 260 12.20 3.68 -1.35
N PRO A 261 10.96 3.54 -1.84
CA PRO A 261 9.76 3.76 -1.03
C PRO A 261 9.70 2.92 0.25
N LEU A 262 10.10 1.63 0.19
CA LEU A 262 10.10 0.75 1.37
C LEU A 262 11.10 1.22 2.44
N THR A 263 12.25 1.74 2.05
CA THR A 263 13.21 2.35 2.99
C THR A 263 12.56 3.52 3.72
N ILE A 264 11.87 4.42 2.97
CA ILE A 264 11.18 5.57 3.56
C ILE A 264 10.04 5.11 4.48
N ALA A 265 9.29 4.09 4.09
CA ALA A 265 8.19 3.54 4.88
C ALA A 265 8.69 3.00 6.24
N ILE A 266 9.76 2.21 6.23
CA ILE A 266 10.36 1.64 7.46
C ILE A 266 11.04 2.73 8.31
N GLU A 267 11.71 3.71 7.71
CA GLU A 267 12.24 4.88 8.43
C GLU A 267 11.13 5.71 9.07
N THR A 268 9.98 5.85 8.37
CA THR A 268 8.79 6.49 8.92
C THR A 268 8.27 5.71 10.12
N PHE A 269 8.17 4.39 10.01
CA PHE A 269 7.79 3.54 11.14
C PHE A 269 8.75 3.67 12.33
N LYS A 270 10.07 3.62 12.09
CA LYS A 270 11.10 3.88 13.11
C LYS A 270 10.87 5.22 13.82
N LYS A 271 10.63 6.29 13.02
CA LYS A 271 10.35 7.63 13.57
C LYS A 271 9.07 7.63 14.40
N THR A 272 8.00 7.00 13.91
CA THR A 272 6.71 6.88 14.59
C THR A 272 6.85 6.18 15.95
N ILE A 273 7.66 5.12 16.04
CA ILE A 273 7.95 4.46 17.33
C ILE A 273 8.52 5.44 18.35
N GLY A 274 9.44 6.31 17.94
CA GLY A 274 10.13 7.27 18.82
C GLY A 274 9.35 8.54 19.14
N GLN A 275 8.18 8.79 18.52
CA GLN A 275 7.36 9.98 18.77
C GLN A 275 6.52 9.84 20.05
N SER A 276 6.28 10.93 20.77
CA SER A 276 5.34 10.98 21.90
C SER A 276 3.88 11.02 21.42
N GLU A 277 3.62 11.74 20.33
CA GLU A 277 2.27 11.89 19.77
C GLU A 277 1.90 10.72 18.85
N VAL A 278 0.62 10.36 18.87
CA VAL A 278 0.06 9.33 18.00
C VAL A 278 -0.70 9.97 16.84
N ASN A 279 -0.36 9.56 15.62
CA ASN A 279 -1.06 9.97 14.41
C ASN A 279 -1.87 8.80 13.85
N TYR A 280 -3.16 9.00 13.70
CA TYR A 280 -4.09 7.95 13.24
C TYR A 280 -4.34 7.96 11.72
N LYS A 281 -3.74 8.90 10.96
CA LYS A 281 -4.00 9.06 9.52
C LYS A 281 -3.77 7.80 8.71
N ASP A 282 -2.74 7.01 9.04
CA ASP A 282 -2.42 5.80 8.27
C ASP A 282 -3.45 4.69 8.50
N VAL A 283 -3.89 4.47 9.75
CA VAL A 283 -4.94 3.48 10.05
C VAL A 283 -6.31 3.92 9.53
N GLU A 284 -6.62 5.22 9.58
CA GLU A 284 -7.84 5.79 9.00
C GLU A 284 -7.85 5.66 7.47
N LEU A 285 -6.71 5.94 6.81
CA LEU A 285 -6.56 5.71 5.37
C LEU A 285 -6.71 4.23 5.03
N GLY A 286 -6.11 3.33 5.81
CA GLY A 286 -6.28 1.88 5.65
C GLY A 286 -7.76 1.49 5.70
N ASN A 287 -8.51 2.00 6.69
CA ASN A 287 -9.96 1.77 6.79
C ASN A 287 -10.73 2.38 5.59
N TYR A 288 -10.38 3.59 5.15
CA TYR A 288 -10.97 4.20 3.95
C TYR A 288 -10.78 3.32 2.71
N VAL A 289 -9.56 2.81 2.50
CA VAL A 289 -9.25 1.95 1.35
C VAL A 289 -10.09 0.67 1.38
N ILE A 290 -10.18 0.00 2.53
CA ILE A 290 -10.97 -1.25 2.65
C ILE A 290 -12.45 -0.99 2.41
N LYS A 291 -13.03 0.07 2.99
CA LYS A 291 -14.42 0.48 2.73
C LYS A 291 -14.67 0.75 1.26
N SER A 292 -13.75 1.45 0.60
CA SER A 292 -13.86 1.75 -0.84
C SER A 292 -13.81 0.48 -1.69
N LEU A 293 -12.95 -0.48 -1.34
CA LEU A 293 -12.89 -1.79 -2.02
C LEU A 293 -14.19 -2.58 -1.87
N GLU A 294 -14.75 -2.63 -0.66
CA GLU A 294 -16.06 -3.29 -0.44
C GLU A 294 -17.18 -2.60 -1.21
N LYS A 295 -17.22 -1.26 -1.22
CA LYS A 295 -18.17 -0.51 -2.02
C LYS A 295 -18.08 -0.87 -3.49
N VAL A 296 -16.85 -0.85 -4.06
CA VAL A 296 -16.64 -1.25 -5.47
C VAL A 296 -17.03 -2.72 -5.70
N LYS A 297 -16.72 -3.62 -4.76
CA LYS A 297 -17.10 -5.03 -4.86
C LYS A 297 -18.63 -5.21 -4.90
N ASN A 298 -19.37 -4.45 -4.08
CA ASN A 298 -20.82 -4.54 -4.01
C ASN A 298 -21.53 -3.98 -5.26
N GLU A 299 -20.88 -3.12 -6.05
CA GLU A 299 -21.39 -2.65 -7.35
C GLU A 299 -21.33 -3.73 -8.45
N PHE A 300 -20.67 -4.88 -8.20
CA PHE A 300 -20.67 -6.04 -9.12
C PHE A 300 -21.85 -7.00 -8.87
N ASN A 301 -22.53 -6.87 -7.71
CA ASN A 301 -23.67 -7.69 -7.31
C ASN A 301 -24.98 -6.94 -7.59
#